data_06b576b288809096230ce014504993ac
#
_entry.id   06b576b288809096230ce014504993ac
#
_cell.length_a   1.000
_cell.length_b   1.000
_cell.length_c   1.000
_cell.angle_alpha   90.00
_cell.angle_beta   90.00
_cell.angle_gamma   90.00
#
_symmetry.space_group_name_H-M   'P 1'
#
loop_
_entity.id
_entity.type
_entity.pdbx_description
1 polymer ?
#
loop_
_entity_poly.entity_id
_entity_poly.type
_entity_poly.pdbx_seq_one_letter_code
_entity_poly.pdbx_strand_id
1 'polypeptide(L)'
;LVNGGKTDINITLDKNIDLTGKGWTPIGTSFKNSYTGTFDGGGHTITGLTVTTNDKYAGLFGYIGNAGTVKNVVMEGVLITSNNGSSQAGGVAGFSRGTIENCSVSGSVSGTVYVGGVVGAQWSGSITGCSSSATVKGMVDVGGVAGQTNSNATMTACYATGNVTLEIASQNNIDVGGAVGFNGGSRILACYATGNVTSTGSSTVNVYIGGFCGYNSTTVTACYWKNNQEQGIGYKKVGTAPEATKVDGSVVTWQKAVDAMNTALQNAGSEWRYELNGALPTLRKQ
;
A
#
# COMPACT_ATOMS: atom_id res chain seq x y z
N LEU A 1 24.38 -6.70 -6.78
CA LEU A 1 24.24 -8.15 -6.96
C LEU A 1 22.91 -8.48 -7.64
N VAL A 2 21.76 -8.14 -7.07
CA VAL A 2 20.44 -8.47 -7.65
C VAL A 2 20.28 -7.86 -9.05
N ASN A 3 20.57 -6.57 -9.22
CA ASN A 3 20.51 -5.91 -10.52
C ASN A 3 21.59 -6.40 -11.51
N GLY A 4 22.57 -7.15 -11.04
CA GLY A 4 23.57 -7.88 -11.82
C GLY A 4 23.21 -9.34 -12.10
N GLY A 5 21.95 -9.75 -11.84
CA GLY A 5 21.43 -11.07 -12.21
C GLY A 5 21.38 -12.13 -11.10
N LYS A 6 21.84 -11.82 -9.88
CA LYS A 6 21.67 -12.71 -8.71
C LYS A 6 20.39 -12.34 -7.95
N THR A 7 19.25 -12.78 -8.45
CA THR A 7 17.93 -12.32 -8.01
C THR A 7 17.40 -13.01 -6.74
N ASP A 8 17.98 -14.11 -6.32
CA ASP A 8 17.55 -15.02 -5.25
C ASP A 8 18.32 -14.87 -3.92
N ILE A 9 19.11 -13.80 -3.78
CA ILE A 9 19.94 -13.56 -2.59
C ILE A 9 19.04 -13.27 -1.39
N ASN A 10 19.26 -13.99 -0.30
CA ASN A 10 18.66 -13.67 0.99
C ASN A 10 19.51 -12.62 1.71
N ILE A 11 18.84 -11.61 2.26
CA ILE A 11 19.45 -10.48 2.95
C ILE A 11 18.75 -10.31 4.29
N THR A 12 19.52 -10.17 5.37
CA THR A 12 19.02 -9.77 6.67
C THR A 12 19.78 -8.52 7.11
N LEU A 13 19.03 -7.51 7.58
CA LEU A 13 19.66 -6.33 8.19
C LEU A 13 20.03 -6.68 9.64
N ASP A 14 21.22 -6.30 10.05
CA ASP A 14 21.75 -6.44 11.40
C ASP A 14 21.76 -5.13 12.19
N LYS A 15 21.43 -4.02 11.54
CA LYS A 15 21.38 -2.67 12.11
C LYS A 15 20.59 -1.71 11.24
N ASN A 16 20.27 -0.56 11.80
CA ASN A 16 19.65 0.54 11.06
C ASN A 16 20.57 1.05 9.93
N ILE A 17 19.97 1.48 8.83
CA ILE A 17 20.65 2.00 7.66
C ILE A 17 20.22 3.45 7.42
N ASP A 18 21.17 4.37 7.37
CA ASP A 18 20.93 5.76 6.95
C ASP A 18 21.34 5.93 5.48
N LEU A 19 20.34 6.21 4.63
CA LEU A 19 20.48 6.50 3.20
C LEU A 19 20.33 8.00 2.88
N THR A 20 20.27 8.86 3.89
CA THR A 20 20.11 10.30 3.71
C THR A 20 21.22 10.85 2.81
N GLY A 21 20.82 11.55 1.74
CA GLY A 21 21.74 12.13 0.75
C GLY A 21 22.43 11.12 -0.17
N LYS A 22 22.06 9.85 -0.12
CA LYS A 22 22.61 8.79 -0.98
C LYS A 22 21.62 8.45 -2.10
N GLY A 23 22.14 8.34 -3.32
CA GLY A 23 21.37 7.83 -4.45
C GLY A 23 21.04 6.35 -4.28
N TRP A 24 19.84 5.96 -4.65
CA TRP A 24 19.39 4.57 -4.59
C TRP A 24 18.86 4.10 -5.96
N THR A 25 19.35 2.97 -6.41
CA THR A 25 18.77 2.25 -7.53
C THR A 25 17.88 1.14 -6.98
N PRO A 26 16.57 1.10 -7.32
CA PRO A 26 15.67 0.07 -6.82
C PRO A 26 16.19 -1.34 -7.07
N ILE A 27 16.02 -2.22 -6.07
CA ILE A 27 16.41 -3.62 -6.19
C ILE A 27 15.38 -4.35 -7.06
N GLY A 28 15.85 -5.04 -8.12
CA GLY A 28 14.96 -5.65 -9.09
C GLY A 28 14.34 -4.62 -10.04
N THR A 29 14.77 -4.58 -11.28
CA THR A 29 14.42 -3.51 -12.23
C THR A 29 13.32 -3.88 -13.22
N SER A 30 12.99 -5.18 -13.31
CA SER A 30 12.03 -5.70 -14.30
C SER A 30 11.56 -7.10 -13.92
N PHE A 31 10.62 -7.66 -14.68
CA PHE A 31 10.19 -9.06 -14.53
C PHE A 31 11.36 -10.06 -14.62
N LYS A 32 12.28 -9.85 -15.54
CA LYS A 32 13.45 -10.73 -15.73
C LYS A 32 14.48 -10.59 -14.60
N ASN A 33 14.61 -9.39 -14.07
CA ASN A 33 15.53 -9.05 -12.98
C ASN A 33 14.75 -8.74 -11.69
N SER A 34 13.67 -9.49 -11.43
CA SER A 34 12.87 -9.36 -10.23
C SER A 34 13.60 -9.95 -9.03
N TYR A 35 13.42 -9.32 -7.86
CA TYR A 35 13.91 -9.90 -6.62
C TYR A 35 13.08 -11.13 -6.22
N THR A 36 13.73 -12.26 -5.99
CA THR A 36 13.09 -13.55 -5.67
C THR A 36 13.59 -14.18 -4.37
N GLY A 37 14.52 -13.52 -3.68
CA GLY A 37 15.00 -13.94 -2.36
C GLY A 37 14.13 -13.44 -1.21
N THR A 38 14.64 -13.59 0.00
CA THR A 38 14.05 -13.02 1.22
C THR A 38 14.89 -11.83 1.70
N PHE A 39 14.25 -10.67 1.80
CA PHE A 39 14.81 -9.51 2.48
C PHE A 39 14.11 -9.36 3.85
N ASP A 40 14.86 -9.59 4.91
CA ASP A 40 14.39 -9.44 6.28
C ASP A 40 15.03 -8.21 6.91
N GLY A 41 14.23 -7.20 7.19
CA GLY A 41 14.69 -5.99 7.86
C GLY A 41 15.04 -6.19 9.34
N GLY A 42 14.68 -7.34 9.94
CA GLY A 42 14.96 -7.62 11.36
C GLY A 42 14.30 -6.62 12.34
N GLY A 43 13.36 -5.82 11.88
CA GLY A 43 12.79 -4.70 12.63
C GLY A 43 13.66 -3.44 12.62
N HIS A 44 14.75 -3.45 11.87
CA HIS A 44 15.63 -2.28 11.73
C HIS A 44 15.04 -1.22 10.79
N THR A 45 15.47 0.00 10.99
CA THR A 45 15.01 1.17 10.24
C THR A 45 15.94 1.48 9.07
N ILE A 46 15.34 1.75 7.91
CA ILE A 46 16.00 2.40 6.77
C ILE A 46 15.51 3.85 6.72
N THR A 47 16.42 4.81 6.97
CA THR A 47 16.07 6.23 7.03
C THR A 47 16.52 6.94 5.75
N GLY A 48 15.73 7.91 5.28
CA GLY A 48 16.10 8.87 4.24
C GLY A 48 16.28 8.27 2.85
N LEU A 49 15.66 7.12 2.56
CA LEU A 49 15.69 6.55 1.21
C LEU A 49 15.13 7.54 0.19
N THR A 50 15.98 7.96 -0.76
CA THR A 50 15.58 8.83 -1.86
C THR A 50 15.72 8.12 -3.19
N VAL A 51 14.59 8.02 -3.93
CA VAL A 51 14.53 7.50 -5.30
C VAL A 51 13.94 8.56 -6.19
N THR A 52 14.70 9.07 -7.14
CA THR A 52 14.20 9.90 -8.24
C THR A 52 14.59 9.22 -9.53
N THR A 53 13.61 8.77 -10.29
CA THR A 53 13.87 7.95 -11.47
C THR A 53 12.87 8.22 -12.59
N ASN A 54 13.31 7.93 -13.83
CA ASN A 54 12.44 7.83 -15.00
C ASN A 54 12.11 6.35 -15.33
N ASP A 55 12.52 5.41 -14.48
CA ASP A 55 12.18 4.01 -14.63
C ASP A 55 10.72 3.75 -14.24
N LYS A 56 10.19 2.65 -14.76
CA LYS A 56 8.80 2.26 -14.54
C LYS A 56 8.50 1.91 -13.08
N TYR A 57 9.47 1.37 -12.34
CA TYR A 57 9.27 0.83 -11.00
C TYR A 57 10.15 1.56 -9.98
N ALA A 58 9.54 2.19 -8.98
CA ALA A 58 10.22 3.00 -7.97
C ALA A 58 9.86 2.56 -6.55
N GLY A 59 10.88 2.42 -5.70
CA GLY A 59 10.78 2.02 -4.30
C GLY A 59 12.13 1.53 -3.77
N LEU A 60 12.15 0.96 -2.56
CA LEU A 60 13.31 0.20 -2.09
C LEU A 60 13.57 -0.95 -3.08
N PHE A 61 12.50 -1.63 -3.49
CA PHE A 61 12.48 -2.58 -4.60
C PHE A 61 11.74 -1.96 -5.79
N GLY A 62 12.26 -2.17 -6.99
CA GLY A 62 11.52 -1.89 -8.23
C GLY A 62 10.50 -2.99 -8.49
N TYR A 63 10.97 -4.25 -8.51
CA TYR A 63 10.15 -5.41 -8.83
C TYR A 63 10.44 -6.60 -7.90
N ILE A 64 9.42 -7.04 -7.15
CA ILE A 64 9.45 -8.28 -6.35
C ILE A 64 8.78 -9.39 -7.16
N GLY A 65 9.51 -10.49 -7.40
CA GLY A 65 9.01 -11.67 -8.12
C GLY A 65 8.15 -12.59 -7.23
N ASN A 66 7.56 -13.63 -7.83
CA ASN A 66 6.62 -14.53 -7.15
C ASN A 66 7.18 -15.20 -5.88
N ALA A 67 8.47 -15.56 -5.87
CA ALA A 67 9.11 -16.16 -4.70
C ALA A 67 9.70 -15.12 -3.74
N GLY A 68 9.74 -13.85 -4.13
CA GLY A 68 10.34 -12.78 -3.34
C GLY A 68 9.55 -12.47 -2.08
N THR A 69 10.26 -12.26 -0.98
CA THR A 69 9.68 -11.84 0.29
C THR A 69 10.43 -10.65 0.83
N VAL A 70 9.69 -9.60 1.22
CA VAL A 70 10.23 -8.44 1.95
C VAL A 70 9.47 -8.32 3.25
N LYS A 71 10.18 -8.36 4.37
CA LYS A 71 9.53 -8.36 5.69
C LYS A 71 10.30 -7.59 6.75
N ASN A 72 9.57 -7.18 7.80
CA ASN A 72 10.12 -6.57 9.01
C ASN A 72 10.97 -5.32 8.73
N VAL A 73 10.55 -4.46 7.81
CA VAL A 73 11.28 -3.25 7.43
C VAL A 73 10.53 -2.01 7.92
N VAL A 74 11.22 -1.17 8.69
CA VAL A 74 10.74 0.17 9.05
C VAL A 74 11.41 1.17 8.12
N MET A 75 10.62 1.95 7.37
CA MET A 75 11.15 2.94 6.43
C MET A 75 10.70 4.34 6.86
N GLU A 76 11.66 5.20 7.19
CA GLU A 76 11.40 6.54 7.71
C GLU A 76 11.92 7.63 6.77
N GLY A 77 11.05 8.62 6.53
CA GLY A 77 11.42 9.80 5.73
C GLY A 77 11.76 9.46 4.28
N VAL A 78 11.06 8.49 3.67
CA VAL A 78 11.29 8.15 2.26
C VAL A 78 10.88 9.30 1.34
N LEU A 79 11.60 9.48 0.26
CA LEU A 79 11.26 10.37 -0.84
C LEU A 79 11.34 9.60 -2.15
N ILE A 80 10.20 9.06 -2.58
CA ILE A 80 10.10 8.28 -3.83
C ILE A 80 9.40 9.14 -4.88
N THR A 81 10.06 9.36 -5.99
CA THR A 81 9.52 10.09 -7.14
C THR A 81 9.83 9.34 -8.43
N SER A 82 8.80 8.97 -9.18
CA SER A 82 8.97 8.45 -10.53
C SER A 82 8.28 9.35 -11.53
N ASN A 83 9.06 9.89 -12.48
CA ASN A 83 8.59 10.78 -13.55
C ASN A 83 8.19 10.01 -14.83
N ASN A 84 8.22 8.69 -14.82
CA ASN A 84 7.80 7.87 -15.95
C ASN A 84 6.28 7.94 -16.13
N GLY A 85 5.79 8.20 -17.34
CA GLY A 85 4.36 8.28 -17.64
C GLY A 85 3.55 6.99 -17.40
N SER A 86 4.21 5.85 -17.13
CA SER A 86 3.60 4.58 -16.77
C SER A 86 4.15 4.04 -15.45
N SER A 87 4.57 4.94 -14.55
CA SER A 87 5.26 4.56 -13.33
C SER A 87 4.36 3.85 -12.34
N GLN A 88 5.01 2.97 -11.59
CA GLN A 88 4.46 2.26 -10.46
C GLN A 88 5.40 2.53 -9.28
N ALA A 89 4.89 3.21 -8.26
CA ALA A 89 5.70 3.68 -7.15
C ALA A 89 5.14 3.24 -5.79
N GLY A 90 6.00 2.77 -4.92
CA GLY A 90 5.68 2.43 -3.54
C GLY A 90 6.91 2.54 -2.65
N GLY A 91 6.73 2.81 -1.37
CA GLY A 91 7.85 2.89 -0.44
C GLY A 91 8.67 1.61 -0.42
N VAL A 92 8.00 0.47 -0.26
CA VAL A 92 8.66 -0.85 -0.30
C VAL A 92 8.92 -1.29 -1.73
N ALA A 93 7.90 -1.28 -2.60
CA ALA A 93 8.10 -1.74 -3.97
C ALA A 93 7.22 -0.99 -5.00
N GLY A 94 7.76 -0.76 -6.20
CA GLY A 94 6.96 -0.29 -7.33
C GLY A 94 5.95 -1.35 -7.77
N PHE A 95 6.41 -2.60 -7.94
CA PHE A 95 5.58 -3.73 -8.34
C PHE A 95 5.92 -4.99 -7.54
N SER A 96 4.91 -5.75 -7.15
CA SER A 96 5.11 -7.00 -6.43
C SER A 96 4.20 -8.12 -6.92
N ARG A 97 4.77 -9.32 -6.99
CA ARG A 97 4.08 -10.61 -7.10
C ARG A 97 4.35 -11.51 -5.90
N GLY A 98 5.20 -11.07 -5.00
CA GLY A 98 5.64 -11.80 -3.83
C GLY A 98 4.92 -11.38 -2.55
N THR A 99 5.60 -11.58 -1.45
CA THR A 99 5.10 -11.27 -0.11
C THR A 99 5.74 -10.00 0.44
N ILE A 100 4.90 -9.09 0.95
CA ILE A 100 5.33 -7.93 1.74
C ILE A 100 4.67 -8.07 3.11
N GLU A 101 5.47 -8.22 4.16
CA GLU A 101 4.97 -8.51 5.51
C GLU A 101 5.62 -7.60 6.55
N ASN A 102 4.82 -7.09 7.49
CA ASN A 102 5.32 -6.31 8.64
C ASN A 102 6.25 -5.17 8.21
N CYS A 103 5.83 -4.39 7.24
CA CYS A 103 6.58 -3.24 6.75
C CYS A 103 5.83 -1.95 7.07
N SER A 104 6.56 -0.93 7.51
CA SER A 104 6.00 0.40 7.74
C SER A 104 6.73 1.45 6.91
N VAL A 105 5.97 2.43 6.38
CA VAL A 105 6.51 3.47 5.51
C VAL A 105 6.03 4.84 5.97
N SER A 106 6.97 5.78 6.12
CA SER A 106 6.68 7.20 6.34
C SER A 106 7.47 8.07 5.36
N GLY A 107 6.96 9.26 5.05
CA GLY A 107 7.59 10.20 4.11
C GLY A 107 6.68 10.55 2.93
N SER A 108 7.15 10.42 1.69
CA SER A 108 6.42 10.81 0.50
C SER A 108 6.67 9.83 -0.66
N VAL A 109 5.58 9.44 -1.34
CA VAL A 109 5.62 8.61 -2.56
C VAL A 109 4.83 9.28 -3.66
N SER A 110 5.48 9.51 -4.80
CA SER A 110 4.83 10.13 -5.97
C SER A 110 5.16 9.39 -7.27
N GLY A 111 4.19 9.36 -8.18
CA GLY A 111 4.30 8.69 -9.46
C GLY A 111 3.09 8.97 -10.36
N THR A 112 2.90 8.18 -11.41
CA THR A 112 1.82 8.44 -12.39
C THR A 112 0.70 7.40 -12.33
N VAL A 113 0.97 6.12 -12.54
CA VAL A 113 -0.12 5.14 -12.79
C VAL A 113 -0.55 4.41 -11.52
N TYR A 114 0.31 3.60 -10.93
CA TYR A 114 -0.04 2.86 -9.70
C TYR A 114 0.84 3.37 -8.58
N VAL A 115 0.24 4.10 -7.65
CA VAL A 115 0.99 4.74 -6.57
C VAL A 115 0.41 4.37 -5.22
N GLY A 116 1.22 3.74 -4.38
CA GLY A 116 0.83 3.35 -3.03
C GLY A 116 1.90 3.66 -2.01
N GLY A 117 1.51 3.90 -0.78
CA GLY A 117 2.48 4.19 0.28
C GLY A 117 3.41 3.01 0.56
N VAL A 118 2.91 1.77 0.46
CA VAL A 118 3.70 0.54 0.60
C VAL A 118 4.10 -0.02 -0.76
N VAL A 119 3.14 -0.21 -1.67
CA VAL A 119 3.38 -0.82 -2.99
C VAL A 119 2.57 -0.12 -4.08
N GLY A 120 3.19 0.13 -5.24
CA GLY A 120 2.48 0.65 -6.41
C GLY A 120 1.43 -0.33 -6.90
N ALA A 121 1.83 -1.54 -7.29
CA ALA A 121 0.91 -2.61 -7.69
C ALA A 121 1.27 -3.96 -7.04
N GLN A 122 0.28 -4.62 -6.44
CA GLN A 122 0.35 -6.00 -5.96
C GLN A 122 -0.43 -6.91 -6.91
N TRP A 123 0.27 -7.70 -7.69
CA TRP A 123 -0.35 -8.51 -8.74
C TRP A 123 -0.71 -9.93 -8.30
N SER A 124 0.07 -10.51 -7.39
CA SER A 124 -0.16 -11.80 -6.72
C SER A 124 0.55 -11.81 -5.37
N GLY A 125 0.45 -12.89 -4.60
CA GLY A 125 1.04 -12.97 -3.27
C GLY A 125 0.28 -12.16 -2.23
N SER A 126 0.97 -11.54 -1.27
CA SER A 126 0.30 -10.92 -0.13
C SER A 126 0.95 -9.63 0.37
N ILE A 127 0.10 -8.73 0.88
CA ILE A 127 0.50 -7.63 1.75
C ILE A 127 -0.13 -7.89 3.12
N THR A 128 0.69 -8.09 4.16
CA THR A 128 0.17 -8.46 5.48
C THR A 128 0.87 -7.69 6.60
N GLY A 129 0.09 -7.15 7.53
CA GLY A 129 0.65 -6.42 8.68
C GLY A 129 1.40 -5.14 8.32
N CYS A 130 1.09 -4.53 7.19
CA CYS A 130 1.82 -3.37 6.68
C CYS A 130 1.08 -2.05 6.97
N SER A 131 1.85 -0.99 7.13
CA SER A 131 1.30 0.34 7.36
C SER A 131 2.00 1.43 6.56
N SER A 132 1.25 2.51 6.28
CA SER A 132 1.81 3.71 5.67
C SER A 132 1.25 4.97 6.32
N SER A 133 2.15 5.85 6.73
CA SER A 133 1.86 7.25 7.06
C SER A 133 2.41 8.21 5.99
N ALA A 134 2.93 7.69 4.89
CA ALA A 134 3.47 8.49 3.80
C ALA A 134 2.37 9.29 3.10
N THR A 135 2.69 10.51 2.69
CA THR A 135 1.88 11.25 1.72
C THR A 135 2.01 10.61 0.35
N VAL A 136 0.91 10.27 -0.27
CA VAL A 136 0.87 9.58 -1.57
C VAL A 136 0.26 10.48 -2.63
N LYS A 137 0.90 10.58 -3.80
CA LYS A 137 0.46 11.45 -4.90
C LYS A 137 0.60 10.74 -6.25
N GLY A 138 -0.47 10.73 -7.05
CA GLY A 138 -0.48 10.05 -8.35
C GLY A 138 -1.58 10.52 -9.27
N MET A 139 -1.74 9.85 -10.44
CA MET A 139 -2.62 10.32 -11.52
C MET A 139 -3.68 9.29 -11.97
N VAL A 140 -3.54 8.01 -11.61
CA VAL A 140 -4.50 6.97 -12.05
C VAL A 140 -5.00 6.17 -10.84
N ASP A 141 -4.33 5.11 -10.42
CA ASP A 141 -4.74 4.32 -9.28
C ASP A 141 -3.88 4.66 -8.07
N VAL A 142 -4.45 5.38 -7.11
CA VAL A 142 -3.70 5.96 -5.99
C VAL A 142 -4.29 5.50 -4.66
N GLY A 143 -3.47 4.91 -3.80
CA GLY A 143 -3.91 4.44 -2.48
C GLY A 143 -2.85 4.58 -1.39
N GLY A 144 -3.29 4.76 -0.17
CA GLY A 144 -2.38 4.96 0.97
C GLY A 144 -1.50 3.75 1.28
N VAL A 145 -1.97 2.52 0.99
CA VAL A 145 -1.19 1.27 1.09
C VAL A 145 -0.78 0.79 -0.30
N ALA A 146 -1.74 0.60 -1.21
CA ALA A 146 -1.51 0.08 -2.55
C ALA A 146 -2.24 0.91 -3.61
N GLY A 147 -1.57 1.25 -4.71
CA GLY A 147 -2.22 1.85 -5.87
C GLY A 147 -3.20 0.88 -6.50
N GLN A 148 -2.72 -0.31 -6.87
CA GLN A 148 -3.52 -1.38 -7.45
C GLN A 148 -3.31 -2.71 -6.73
N THR A 149 -4.39 -3.49 -6.56
CA THR A 149 -4.34 -4.91 -6.17
C THR A 149 -5.10 -5.76 -7.16
N ASN A 150 -4.64 -6.99 -7.43
CA ASN A 150 -5.22 -7.87 -8.45
C ASN A 150 -5.77 -9.18 -7.85
N SER A 151 -6.54 -9.94 -8.63
CA SER A 151 -7.32 -11.12 -8.20
C SER A 151 -6.51 -12.24 -7.54
N ASN A 152 -5.22 -12.33 -7.82
CA ASN A 152 -4.33 -13.33 -7.21
C ASN A 152 -3.57 -12.81 -5.97
N ALA A 153 -3.92 -11.61 -5.51
CA ALA A 153 -3.31 -11.00 -4.33
C ALA A 153 -4.24 -11.04 -3.12
N THR A 154 -3.66 -10.89 -1.94
CA THR A 154 -4.39 -10.66 -0.69
C THR A 154 -3.82 -9.46 0.05
N MET A 155 -4.67 -8.73 0.75
CA MET A 155 -4.26 -7.65 1.65
C MET A 155 -4.93 -7.86 3.01
N THR A 156 -4.14 -8.08 4.06
CA THR A 156 -4.65 -8.43 5.39
C THR A 156 -3.97 -7.60 6.48
N ALA A 157 -4.75 -7.08 7.42
CA ALA A 157 -4.23 -6.34 8.58
C ALA A 157 -3.30 -5.18 8.14
N CYS A 158 -3.76 -4.32 7.24
CA CYS A 158 -2.99 -3.19 6.73
C CYS A 158 -3.71 -1.86 7.00
N TYR A 159 -2.95 -0.79 7.14
CA TYR A 159 -3.58 0.51 7.30
C TYR A 159 -2.79 1.67 6.70
N ALA A 160 -3.51 2.76 6.39
CA ALA A 160 -2.92 4.00 5.93
C ALA A 160 -3.44 5.20 6.75
N THR A 161 -2.53 6.07 7.16
CA THR A 161 -2.84 7.31 7.90
C THR A 161 -2.38 8.56 7.16
N GLY A 162 -1.53 8.42 6.14
CA GLY A 162 -1.05 9.51 5.29
C GLY A 162 -2.10 9.99 4.29
N ASN A 163 -2.02 11.24 3.91
CA ASN A 163 -2.91 11.83 2.91
C ASN A 163 -2.66 11.27 1.50
N VAL A 164 -3.73 11.11 0.75
CA VAL A 164 -3.69 10.62 -0.64
C VAL A 164 -4.22 11.72 -1.55
N THR A 165 -3.43 12.09 -2.56
CA THR A 165 -3.77 13.12 -3.53
C THR A 165 -3.76 12.56 -4.94
N LEU A 166 -4.88 12.71 -5.63
CA LEU A 166 -5.01 12.43 -7.05
C LEU A 166 -4.76 13.72 -7.84
N GLU A 167 -3.79 13.72 -8.74
CA GLU A 167 -3.60 14.77 -9.75
C GLU A 167 -4.23 14.32 -11.07
N ILE A 168 -5.39 14.89 -11.38
CA ILE A 168 -6.12 14.52 -12.60
C ILE A 168 -5.39 15.09 -13.82
N ALA A 169 -4.74 14.23 -14.59
CA ALA A 169 -4.10 14.54 -15.86
C ALA A 169 -4.30 13.46 -16.93
N SER A 170 -5.08 12.41 -16.60
CA SER A 170 -5.25 11.21 -17.42
C SER A 170 -6.59 11.21 -18.16
N GLN A 171 -6.63 10.48 -19.27
CA GLN A 171 -7.84 10.20 -20.07
C GLN A 171 -8.43 8.80 -19.74
N ASN A 172 -7.88 8.07 -18.76
CA ASN A 172 -8.33 6.74 -18.34
C ASN A 172 -9.23 6.85 -17.10
N ASN A 173 -9.94 5.78 -16.76
CA ASN A 173 -10.60 5.68 -15.46
C ASN A 173 -9.59 5.90 -14.34
N ILE A 174 -10.02 6.59 -13.32
CA ILE A 174 -9.15 7.10 -12.28
C ILE A 174 -9.74 6.69 -10.93
N ASP A 175 -8.91 6.02 -10.11
CA ASP A 175 -9.35 5.41 -8.87
C ASP A 175 -8.48 5.84 -7.69
N VAL A 176 -9.06 6.53 -6.72
CA VAL A 176 -8.32 6.96 -5.53
C VAL A 176 -9.04 6.54 -4.26
N GLY A 177 -8.28 5.93 -3.36
CA GLY A 177 -8.78 5.50 -2.06
C GLY A 177 -7.80 5.73 -0.92
N GLY A 178 -8.32 5.87 0.28
CA GLY A 178 -7.48 6.06 1.46
C GLY A 178 -6.51 4.92 1.72
N ALA A 179 -6.89 3.67 1.38
CA ALA A 179 -6.03 2.50 1.48
C ALA A 179 -5.62 1.95 0.11
N VAL A 180 -6.58 1.79 -0.82
CA VAL A 180 -6.37 1.16 -2.12
C VAL A 180 -7.00 2.01 -3.22
N GLY A 181 -6.28 2.30 -4.29
CA GLY A 181 -6.84 2.95 -5.48
C GLY A 181 -7.81 2.02 -6.20
N PHE A 182 -7.28 0.98 -6.82
CA PHE A 182 -8.05 -0.01 -7.59
C PHE A 182 -7.91 -1.41 -7.01
N ASN A 183 -9.02 -2.05 -6.63
CA ASN A 183 -9.06 -3.47 -6.28
C ASN A 183 -9.67 -4.29 -7.41
N GLY A 184 -8.84 -4.95 -8.19
CA GLY A 184 -9.20 -5.79 -9.33
C GLY A 184 -9.61 -7.23 -8.99
N GLY A 185 -9.93 -7.52 -7.71
CA GLY A 185 -10.37 -8.84 -7.28
C GLY A 185 -9.60 -9.43 -6.09
N SER A 186 -8.72 -8.65 -5.49
CA SER A 186 -7.98 -9.03 -4.28
C SER A 186 -8.90 -9.20 -3.09
N ARG A 187 -8.66 -10.22 -2.27
CA ARG A 187 -9.31 -10.32 -0.96
C ARG A 187 -8.67 -9.32 0.01
N ILE A 188 -9.48 -8.40 0.52
CA ILE A 188 -9.04 -7.41 1.50
C ILE A 188 -9.73 -7.67 2.84
N LEU A 189 -8.94 -7.83 3.90
CA LEU A 189 -9.42 -8.23 5.23
C LEU A 189 -8.82 -7.37 6.32
N ALA A 190 -9.69 -6.84 7.18
CA ALA A 190 -9.31 -6.13 8.40
C ALA A 190 -8.29 -5.01 8.16
N CYS A 191 -8.63 -4.06 7.31
CA CYS A 191 -7.79 -2.93 6.93
C CYS A 191 -8.49 -1.61 7.24
N TYR A 192 -7.71 -0.53 7.43
CA TYR A 192 -8.35 0.78 7.60
C TYR A 192 -7.56 1.94 6.97
N ALA A 193 -8.23 3.09 6.78
CA ALA A 193 -7.64 4.32 6.29
C ALA A 193 -8.17 5.55 7.05
N THR A 194 -7.27 6.50 7.38
CA THR A 194 -7.64 7.75 8.05
C THR A 194 -7.10 9.01 7.39
N GLY A 195 -6.11 8.89 6.50
CA GLY A 195 -5.59 10.04 5.74
C GLY A 195 -6.64 10.63 4.82
N ASN A 196 -6.65 11.95 4.67
CA ASN A 196 -7.55 12.63 3.76
C ASN A 196 -7.29 12.24 2.31
N VAL A 197 -8.37 12.05 1.56
CA VAL A 197 -8.34 11.75 0.13
C VAL A 197 -8.79 12.99 -0.62
N THR A 198 -7.95 13.50 -1.50
CA THR A 198 -8.21 14.71 -2.28
C THR A 198 -7.94 14.48 -3.76
N SER A 199 -8.62 15.24 -4.62
CA SER A 199 -8.34 15.29 -6.05
C SER A 199 -8.15 16.72 -6.50
N THR A 200 -7.23 16.95 -7.43
CA THR A 200 -6.94 18.25 -8.02
C THR A 200 -7.01 18.13 -9.54
N GLY A 201 -7.45 19.19 -10.21
CA GLY A 201 -7.67 19.19 -11.66
C GLY A 201 -9.10 18.84 -12.04
N SER A 202 -9.36 18.75 -13.35
CA SER A 202 -10.65 18.37 -13.93
C SER A 202 -10.49 17.18 -14.87
N SER A 203 -11.50 16.33 -14.95
CA SER A 203 -11.51 15.14 -15.79
C SER A 203 -12.72 15.11 -16.69
N THR A 204 -12.54 14.57 -17.89
CA THR A 204 -13.64 14.18 -18.80
C THR A 204 -14.00 12.71 -18.66
N VAL A 205 -13.30 11.98 -17.82
CA VAL A 205 -13.52 10.54 -17.54
C VAL A 205 -14.05 10.34 -16.14
N ASN A 206 -14.51 9.12 -15.84
CA ASN A 206 -14.98 8.78 -14.51
C ASN A 206 -13.84 8.80 -13.48
N VAL A 207 -14.06 9.49 -12.38
CA VAL A 207 -13.18 9.54 -11.22
C VAL A 207 -13.89 8.90 -10.03
N TYR A 208 -13.33 7.82 -9.51
CA TYR A 208 -13.90 7.10 -8.39
C TYR A 208 -13.07 7.37 -7.12
N ILE A 209 -13.70 8.08 -6.18
CA ILE A 209 -13.06 8.50 -4.93
C ILE A 209 -13.74 7.80 -3.75
N GLY A 210 -12.96 7.08 -2.95
CA GLY A 210 -13.44 6.42 -1.75
C GLY A 210 -12.58 6.68 -0.53
N GLY A 211 -13.19 6.76 0.63
CA GLY A 211 -12.47 6.92 1.90
C GLY A 211 -11.55 5.74 2.22
N PHE A 212 -11.87 4.56 1.69
CA PHE A 212 -11.06 3.35 1.80
C PHE A 212 -10.52 2.89 0.45
N CYS A 213 -11.39 2.71 -0.56
CA CYS A 213 -11.01 2.17 -1.87
C CYS A 213 -11.70 2.96 -3.00
N GLY A 214 -10.97 3.31 -4.06
CA GLY A 214 -11.51 4.01 -5.23
C GLY A 214 -12.46 3.12 -6.03
N TYR A 215 -11.95 2.05 -6.61
CA TYR A 215 -12.72 1.03 -7.33
C TYR A 215 -12.60 -0.33 -6.64
N ASN A 216 -13.71 -1.03 -6.47
CA ASN A 216 -13.73 -2.36 -5.87
C ASN A 216 -14.53 -3.37 -6.69
N SER A 217 -13.89 -4.46 -7.12
CA SER A 217 -14.53 -5.53 -7.90
C SER A 217 -14.83 -6.79 -7.09
N THR A 218 -14.59 -6.81 -5.78
CA THR A 218 -14.79 -7.99 -4.92
C THR A 218 -15.18 -7.60 -3.51
N THR A 219 -15.20 -8.56 -2.59
CA THR A 219 -15.55 -8.35 -1.19
C THR A 219 -14.38 -7.78 -0.39
N VAL A 220 -14.64 -6.72 0.38
CA VAL A 220 -13.79 -6.25 1.47
C VAL A 220 -14.46 -6.60 2.80
N THR A 221 -13.70 -7.14 3.76
CA THR A 221 -14.25 -7.66 5.01
C THR A 221 -13.63 -6.95 6.20
N ALA A 222 -14.45 -6.46 7.13
CA ALA A 222 -14.04 -5.73 8.32
C ALA A 222 -13.04 -4.60 7.99
N CYS A 223 -13.35 -3.81 6.97
CA CYS A 223 -12.54 -2.67 6.55
C CYS A 223 -13.21 -1.36 6.94
N TYR A 224 -12.41 -0.38 7.35
CA TYR A 224 -12.91 0.85 7.95
C TYR A 224 -12.22 2.10 7.39
N TRP A 225 -12.94 3.25 7.45
CA TRP A 225 -12.30 4.54 7.18
C TRP A 225 -12.81 5.63 8.13
N LYS A 226 -11.97 6.65 8.32
CA LYS A 226 -12.32 7.89 9.01
C LYS A 226 -11.53 9.05 8.39
N ASN A 227 -12.08 9.65 7.34
CA ASN A 227 -11.46 10.78 6.66
C ASN A 227 -12.54 11.72 6.06
N ASN A 228 -12.13 12.61 5.16
CA ASN A 228 -12.98 13.61 4.54
C ASN A 228 -14.00 13.08 3.52
N GLN A 229 -14.02 11.76 3.22
CA GLN A 229 -14.94 11.18 2.25
C GLN A 229 -16.26 10.73 2.89
N GLU A 230 -17.36 10.83 2.15
CA GLU A 230 -18.68 10.39 2.61
C GLU A 230 -18.94 8.90 2.31
N GLN A 231 -18.29 8.35 1.32
CA GLN A 231 -18.38 6.93 0.95
C GLN A 231 -17.04 6.21 1.07
N GLY A 232 -17.08 4.96 1.52
CA GLY A 232 -15.88 4.14 1.69
C GLY A 232 -15.31 3.62 0.39
N ILE A 233 -16.19 3.34 -0.57
CA ILE A 233 -15.83 2.82 -1.90
C ILE A 233 -16.41 3.74 -2.96
N GLY A 234 -15.56 4.29 -3.82
CA GLY A 234 -15.95 5.24 -4.88
C GLY A 234 -16.80 4.59 -5.96
N TYR A 235 -16.41 3.40 -6.42
CA TYR A 235 -17.20 2.58 -7.31
C TYR A 235 -17.15 1.11 -6.88
N LYS A 236 -18.31 0.48 -6.89
CA LYS A 236 -18.48 -0.93 -6.55
C LYS A 236 -19.06 -1.71 -7.73
N LYS A 237 -18.36 -2.75 -8.16
CA LYS A 237 -18.89 -3.65 -9.18
C LYS A 237 -20.13 -4.35 -8.64
N VAL A 238 -21.17 -4.46 -9.47
CA VAL A 238 -22.44 -5.08 -9.09
C VAL A 238 -22.24 -6.47 -8.50
N GLY A 239 -22.94 -6.76 -7.40
CA GLY A 239 -22.90 -8.06 -6.71
C GLY A 239 -21.79 -8.19 -5.66
N THR A 240 -20.96 -7.17 -5.42
CA THR A 240 -19.96 -7.19 -4.35
C THR A 240 -20.53 -6.65 -3.03
N ALA A 241 -20.36 -7.40 -1.95
CA ALA A 241 -20.70 -7.03 -0.57
C ALA A 241 -19.77 -7.83 0.38
N PRO A 242 -19.49 -7.39 1.63
CA PRO A 242 -19.84 -6.14 2.24
C PRO A 242 -18.97 -4.93 1.80
N GLU A 243 -19.32 -3.76 2.31
CA GLU A 243 -18.60 -2.49 2.08
C GLU A 243 -17.64 -2.18 3.22
N ALA A 244 -16.71 -1.24 3.00
CA ALA A 244 -15.98 -0.62 4.09
C ALA A 244 -16.95 0.22 4.94
N THR A 245 -16.68 0.34 6.24
CA THR A 245 -17.55 1.00 7.22
C THR A 245 -16.93 2.29 7.74
N LYS A 246 -17.71 3.39 7.76
CA LYS A 246 -17.25 4.68 8.31
C LYS A 246 -17.18 4.60 9.84
N VAL A 247 -16.06 5.03 10.39
CA VAL A 247 -15.93 5.26 11.83
C VAL A 247 -16.40 6.69 12.12
N ASP A 248 -17.63 6.81 12.62
CA ASP A 248 -18.29 8.10 12.90
C ASP A 248 -18.04 8.62 14.32
N GLY A 249 -17.52 7.77 15.19
CA GLY A 249 -17.20 8.08 16.60
C GLY A 249 -18.40 7.96 17.55
N SER A 250 -19.60 7.71 17.03
CA SER A 250 -20.84 7.57 17.82
C SER A 250 -21.42 6.15 17.71
N VAL A 251 -21.91 5.75 16.55
CA VAL A 251 -22.45 4.41 16.28
C VAL A 251 -21.32 3.42 16.04
N VAL A 252 -20.36 3.78 15.20
CA VAL A 252 -19.15 3.00 14.92
C VAL A 252 -17.95 3.72 15.52
N THR A 253 -17.47 3.23 16.64
CA THR A 253 -16.24 3.70 17.29
C THR A 253 -15.04 2.90 16.84
N TRP A 254 -13.84 3.42 17.08
CA TRP A 254 -12.61 2.64 16.83
C TRP A 254 -12.56 1.34 17.65
N GLN A 255 -13.10 1.32 18.88
CA GLN A 255 -13.15 0.09 19.66
C GLN A 255 -14.00 -0.98 18.96
N LYS A 256 -15.20 -0.64 18.50
CA LYS A 256 -16.05 -1.58 17.73
C LYS A 256 -15.38 -2.03 16.43
N ALA A 257 -14.67 -1.13 15.75
CA ALA A 257 -13.92 -1.47 14.54
C ALA A 257 -12.79 -2.46 14.85
N VAL A 258 -12.03 -2.24 15.92
CA VAL A 258 -10.95 -3.13 16.40
C VAL A 258 -11.50 -4.51 16.74
N ASP A 259 -12.61 -4.59 17.48
CA ASP A 259 -13.23 -5.85 17.87
C ASP A 259 -13.66 -6.67 16.64
N ALA A 260 -14.27 -6.00 15.65
CA ALA A 260 -14.69 -6.64 14.39
C ALA A 260 -13.50 -7.05 13.51
N MET A 261 -12.46 -6.20 13.38
CA MET A 261 -11.23 -6.54 12.67
C MET A 261 -10.54 -7.75 13.31
N ASN A 262 -10.42 -7.78 14.63
CA ASN A 262 -9.80 -8.89 15.35
C ASN A 262 -10.59 -10.19 15.22
N THR A 263 -11.91 -10.14 15.27
CA THR A 263 -12.78 -11.30 15.01
C THR A 263 -12.55 -11.83 13.59
N ALA A 264 -12.50 -10.95 12.60
CA ALA A 264 -12.25 -11.34 11.22
C ALA A 264 -10.84 -11.94 11.02
N LEU A 265 -9.82 -11.37 11.66
CA LEU A 265 -8.46 -11.88 11.64
C LEU A 265 -8.36 -13.26 12.33
N GLN A 266 -9.02 -13.44 13.47
CA GLN A 266 -9.07 -14.73 14.17
C GLN A 266 -9.74 -15.80 13.32
N ASN A 267 -10.88 -15.50 12.71
CA ASN A 267 -11.59 -16.41 11.82
C ASN A 267 -10.77 -16.81 10.58
N ALA A 268 -9.85 -15.93 10.16
CA ALA A 268 -8.93 -16.19 9.05
C ALA A 268 -7.63 -16.89 9.48
N GLY A 269 -7.45 -17.24 10.76
CA GLY A 269 -6.24 -17.85 11.28
C GLY A 269 -5.01 -16.92 11.26
N SER A 270 -5.23 -15.60 11.26
CA SER A 270 -4.15 -14.63 11.25
C SER A 270 -3.52 -14.47 12.64
N GLU A 271 -2.21 -14.30 12.68
CA GLU A 271 -1.46 -13.96 13.89
C GLU A 271 -1.51 -12.45 14.22
N TRP A 272 -2.07 -11.63 13.33
CA TRP A 272 -2.15 -10.18 13.52
C TRP A 272 -3.36 -9.79 14.35
N ARG A 273 -3.18 -8.78 15.22
CA ARG A 273 -4.27 -8.17 16.00
C ARG A 273 -4.10 -6.66 16.03
N TYR A 274 -5.24 -5.97 16.09
CA TYR A 274 -5.29 -4.53 16.36
C TYR A 274 -5.46 -4.29 17.85
N GLU A 275 -4.80 -3.24 18.35
CA GLU A 275 -4.96 -2.70 19.70
C GLU A 275 -5.24 -1.21 19.63
N LEU A 276 -6.15 -0.75 20.47
CA LEU A 276 -6.49 0.68 20.58
C LEU A 276 -5.83 1.26 21.84
N ASN A 277 -4.55 1.59 21.75
CA ASN A 277 -3.76 2.18 22.84
C ASN A 277 -3.62 3.70 22.73
N GLY A 278 -4.40 4.34 21.86
CA GLY A 278 -4.37 5.77 21.55
C GLY A 278 -5.55 6.17 20.69
N ALA A 279 -5.39 7.22 19.89
CA ALA A 279 -6.46 7.75 19.03
C ALA A 279 -6.79 6.83 17.84
N LEU A 280 -5.84 6.01 17.39
CA LEU A 280 -5.98 5.11 16.23
C LEU A 280 -5.51 3.70 16.59
N PRO A 281 -6.09 2.67 15.95
CA PRO A 281 -5.62 1.29 16.13
C PRO A 281 -4.19 1.10 15.64
N THR A 282 -3.43 0.30 16.34
CA THR A 282 -2.08 -0.15 15.96
C THR A 282 -2.05 -1.66 15.83
N LEU A 283 -1.15 -2.18 15.01
CA LEU A 283 -0.98 -3.61 14.77
C LEU A 283 0.09 -4.20 15.66
N ARG A 284 -0.16 -5.43 16.11
CA ARG A 284 0.88 -6.30 16.65
C ARG A 284 0.71 -7.72 16.10
N LYS A 285 1.81 -8.44 16.03
CA LYS A 285 1.84 -9.89 15.78
C LYS A 285 1.80 -10.63 17.13
N GLN A 286 0.93 -11.64 17.27
CA GLN A 286 0.81 -12.48 18.46
C GLN A 286 1.88 -13.57 18.46
#